data_620cc41319db527a75c7d888b8a8f0ee
#
_entry.id   620cc41319db527a75c7d888b8a8f0ee
#
_cell.length_a   1.000
_cell.length_b   1.000
_cell.length_c   1.000
_cell.angle_alpha   90.00
_cell.angle_beta   90.00
_cell.angle_gamma   90.00
#
_symmetry.space_group_name_H-M   'P 1'
#
loop_
_entity.id
_entity.type
_entity.pdbx_description
1 polymer ?
#
loop_
_entity_poly.entity_id
_entity_poly.type
_entity_poly.pdbx_seq_one_letter_code
_entity_poly.pdbx_strand_id
1 'polypeptide(L)'
;MIENYILMHKGGQEEYRDSVFVNYSSALTMAILYLPVEAEFSVADEASVQALVQASSKMRFTDLSESVYPILTNLRNYMLIRIDDKTINIERHGKVFAYIVQSGELKMLPNGMTSLEDGDRVICCTGEFMRCLNDIAILSDAVVSDSAEEWMDNLVCRISDKNRLSEGNLTAVTMIVRSGD
;
A
#
# COMPACT_ATOMS: atom_id res chain seq x y z
N MET A 1 -4.25 8.49 15.30
CA MET A 1 -4.53 7.05 15.00
C MET A 1 -4.58 6.88 13.48
N ILE A 2 -4.17 5.71 12.94
CA ILE A 2 -4.33 5.39 11.51
C ILE A 2 -5.34 4.27 11.38
N GLU A 3 -6.46 4.56 10.73
CA GLU A 3 -7.41 3.58 10.27
C GLU A 3 -6.94 3.06 8.91
N ASN A 4 -6.95 1.74 8.68
CA ASN A 4 -6.54 1.18 7.40
C ASN A 4 -7.39 -0.04 7.01
N TYR A 5 -7.46 -0.30 5.70
CA TYR A 5 -8.07 -1.49 5.13
C TYR A 5 -7.20 -2.03 4.00
N ILE A 6 -7.07 -3.35 3.90
CA ILE A 6 -6.21 -4.04 2.95
C ILE A 6 -7.06 -4.90 2.03
N LEU A 7 -6.96 -4.65 0.74
CA LEU A 7 -7.51 -5.50 -0.31
C LEU A 7 -6.42 -6.40 -0.89
N MET A 8 -6.70 -7.69 -0.94
CA MET A 8 -5.89 -8.70 -1.63
C MET A 8 -6.82 -9.57 -2.47
N HIS A 9 -6.85 -9.37 -3.78
CA HIS A 9 -7.75 -10.08 -4.68
C HIS A 9 -6.98 -10.65 -5.88
N LYS A 10 -7.11 -11.95 -6.12
CA LYS A 10 -6.37 -12.64 -7.19
C LYS A 10 -6.78 -12.25 -8.61
N GLY A 11 -7.89 -11.55 -8.77
CA GLY A 11 -8.45 -11.24 -10.08
C GLY A 11 -8.82 -12.50 -10.84
N GLY A 12 -8.47 -12.53 -12.12
CA GLY A 12 -8.63 -13.72 -12.97
C GLY A 12 -7.44 -14.67 -12.95
N GLN A 13 -6.45 -14.47 -12.07
CA GLN A 13 -5.28 -15.35 -11.97
C GLN A 13 -5.63 -16.66 -11.25
N GLU A 14 -4.88 -17.73 -11.55
CA GLU A 14 -5.05 -19.01 -10.83
C GLU A 14 -4.69 -18.87 -9.36
N GLU A 15 -3.61 -18.10 -9.05
CA GLU A 15 -3.10 -17.88 -7.72
C GLU A 15 -2.94 -16.37 -7.45
N TYR A 16 -3.16 -15.98 -6.19
CA TYR A 16 -2.74 -14.66 -5.71
C TYR A 16 -1.23 -14.69 -5.44
N ARG A 17 -0.48 -13.73 -6.00
CA ARG A 17 0.98 -13.71 -5.93
C ARG A 17 1.57 -12.51 -5.20
N ASP A 18 0.84 -11.40 -5.12
CA ASP A 18 1.33 -10.25 -4.36
C ASP A 18 1.37 -10.56 -2.86
N SER A 19 2.22 -9.87 -2.12
CA SER A 19 2.31 -10.04 -0.67
C SER A 19 2.21 -8.70 0.04
N VAL A 20 1.49 -8.70 1.16
CA VAL A 20 1.39 -7.56 2.07
C VAL A 20 1.74 -8.01 3.49
N PHE A 21 2.77 -7.40 4.06
CA PHE A 21 3.19 -7.64 5.44
C PHE A 21 2.95 -6.40 6.26
N VAL A 22 2.38 -6.55 7.45
CA VAL A 22 2.01 -5.42 8.31
C VAL A 22 2.45 -5.67 9.75
N ASN A 23 2.96 -4.62 10.38
CA ASN A 23 3.26 -4.59 11.81
C ASN A 23 2.62 -3.34 12.42
N TYR A 24 1.80 -3.55 13.45
CA TYR A 24 1.05 -2.51 14.17
C TYR A 24 1.62 -2.17 15.55
N SER A 25 2.85 -2.57 15.88
CA SER A 25 3.32 -2.50 17.28
C SER A 25 3.50 -1.08 17.82
N SER A 26 4.44 -0.30 17.31
CA SER A 26 4.71 1.07 17.78
C SER A 26 4.44 2.14 16.72
N ALA A 27 4.50 1.72 15.47
CA ALA A 27 4.17 2.50 14.28
C ALA A 27 3.54 1.52 13.29
N LEU A 28 2.70 2.00 12.38
CA LEU A 28 2.25 1.18 11.27
C LEU A 28 3.42 1.01 10.30
N THR A 29 3.95 -0.20 10.21
CA THR A 29 4.98 -0.54 9.21
C THR A 29 4.42 -1.58 8.26
N MET A 30 4.61 -1.38 6.95
CA MET A 30 4.06 -2.23 5.92
C MET A 30 5.05 -2.46 4.78
N ALA A 31 5.04 -3.65 4.20
CA ALA A 31 5.66 -3.93 2.91
C ALA A 31 4.61 -4.46 1.94
N ILE A 32 4.54 -3.86 0.75
CA ILE A 32 3.71 -4.30 -0.36
C ILE A 32 4.65 -4.80 -1.46
N LEU A 33 4.52 -6.06 -1.84
CA LEU A 33 5.31 -6.70 -2.87
C LEU A 33 4.40 -7.02 -4.06
N TYR A 34 4.71 -6.46 -5.22
CA TYR A 34 4.05 -6.80 -6.48
C TYR A 34 4.87 -7.84 -7.23
N LEU A 35 4.33 -9.04 -7.36
CA LEU A 35 4.98 -10.22 -7.93
C LEU A 35 4.38 -10.55 -9.32
N PRO A 36 4.91 -9.97 -10.41
CA PRO A 36 4.50 -10.38 -11.76
C PRO A 36 4.82 -11.87 -12.00
N VAL A 37 4.17 -12.46 -13.00
CA VAL A 37 4.28 -13.92 -13.30
C VAL A 37 5.73 -14.38 -13.47
N GLU A 38 6.58 -13.53 -14.02
CA GLU A 38 7.99 -13.83 -14.29
C GLU A 38 8.92 -13.55 -13.08
N ALA A 39 8.38 -13.08 -11.95
CA ALA A 39 9.22 -12.77 -10.81
C ALA A 39 9.70 -14.05 -10.13
N GLU A 40 11.02 -14.17 -10.02
CA GLU A 40 11.68 -15.17 -9.20
C GLU A 40 11.82 -14.63 -7.78
N PHE A 41 10.84 -14.90 -6.93
CA PHE A 41 10.86 -14.54 -5.53
C PHE A 41 10.54 -15.76 -4.70
N SER A 42 11.50 -16.19 -3.88
CA SER A 42 11.37 -17.45 -3.15
C SER A 42 10.53 -17.28 -1.89
N VAL A 43 9.94 -18.38 -1.41
CA VAL A 43 9.25 -18.43 -0.12
C VAL A 43 10.19 -18.02 1.03
N ALA A 44 11.50 -18.29 0.91
CA ALA A 44 12.48 -17.88 1.91
C ALA A 44 12.71 -16.37 1.91
N ASP A 45 12.72 -15.73 0.74
CA ASP A 45 12.82 -14.28 0.62
C ASP A 45 11.58 -13.61 1.21
N GLU A 46 10.41 -14.12 0.90
CA GLU A 46 9.13 -13.65 1.44
C GLU A 46 9.11 -13.74 2.97
N ALA A 47 9.48 -14.88 3.53
CA ALA A 47 9.58 -15.08 4.98
C ALA A 47 10.60 -14.12 5.62
N SER A 48 11.70 -13.82 4.94
CA SER A 48 12.72 -12.89 5.40
C SER A 48 12.20 -11.45 5.45
N VAL A 49 11.49 -10.99 4.42
CA VAL A 49 10.85 -9.68 4.42
C VAL A 49 9.81 -9.58 5.53
N GLN A 50 8.97 -10.60 5.67
CA GLN A 50 7.97 -10.67 6.74
C GLN A 50 8.62 -10.54 8.13
N ALA A 51 9.69 -11.29 8.39
CA ALA A 51 10.41 -11.24 9.66
C ALA A 51 11.00 -9.84 9.94
N LEU A 52 11.56 -9.16 8.93
CA LEU A 52 12.08 -7.80 9.06
C LEU A 52 10.97 -6.80 9.36
N VAL A 53 9.83 -6.87 8.66
CA VAL A 53 8.67 -6.02 8.95
C VAL A 53 8.15 -6.25 10.37
N GLN A 54 8.07 -7.49 10.84
CA GLN A 54 7.66 -7.81 12.21
C GLN A 54 8.66 -7.29 13.26
N ALA A 55 9.95 -7.30 12.96
CA ALA A 55 11.00 -6.77 13.84
C ALA A 55 11.12 -5.23 13.78
N SER A 56 10.45 -4.56 12.87
CA SER A 56 10.65 -3.14 12.53
C SER A 56 10.38 -2.16 13.67
N SER A 57 9.61 -2.55 14.69
CA SER A 57 9.29 -1.69 15.85
C SER A 57 10.53 -1.17 16.59
N LYS A 58 11.66 -1.85 16.45
CA LYS A 58 12.93 -1.50 17.11
C LYS A 58 13.95 -0.89 16.14
N MET A 59 13.58 -0.69 14.89
CA MET A 59 14.47 -0.23 13.82
C MET A 59 14.07 1.17 13.36
N ARG A 60 15.02 1.98 12.93
CA ARG A 60 14.72 3.18 12.13
C ARG A 60 14.23 2.73 10.75
N PHE A 61 13.46 3.58 10.07
CA PHE A 61 12.97 3.26 8.72
C PHE A 61 14.12 3.02 7.74
N THR A 62 15.18 3.80 7.82
CA THR A 62 16.40 3.62 7.01
C THR A 62 17.05 2.28 7.22
N ASP A 63 17.16 1.82 8.49
CA ASP A 63 17.79 0.54 8.82
C ASP A 63 16.92 -0.63 8.30
N LEU A 64 15.59 -0.49 8.37
CA LEU A 64 14.66 -1.46 7.78
C LEU A 64 14.85 -1.52 6.27
N SER A 65 14.84 -0.37 5.60
CA SER A 65 15.03 -0.25 4.16
C SER A 65 16.35 -0.88 3.71
N GLU A 66 17.47 -0.55 4.36
CA GLU A 66 18.78 -1.13 4.08
C GLU A 66 18.82 -2.65 4.29
N SER A 67 18.06 -3.17 5.28
CA SER A 67 18.00 -4.62 5.57
C SER A 67 17.14 -5.38 4.56
N VAL A 68 16.09 -4.77 4.05
CA VAL A 68 15.16 -5.39 3.09
C VAL A 68 15.68 -5.27 1.65
N TYR A 69 16.41 -4.20 1.34
CA TYR A 69 16.89 -3.91 -0.01
C TYR A 69 17.64 -5.07 -0.69
N PRO A 70 18.61 -5.78 -0.05
CA PRO A 70 19.29 -6.91 -0.69
C PRO A 70 18.35 -8.05 -1.10
N ILE A 71 17.26 -8.26 -0.34
CA ILE A 71 16.27 -9.29 -0.62
C ILE A 71 15.38 -8.87 -1.79
N LEU A 72 15.00 -7.59 -1.83
CA LEU A 72 14.08 -7.03 -2.83
C LEU A 72 14.73 -6.57 -4.13
N THR A 73 16.07 -6.58 -4.22
CA THR A 73 16.82 -6.11 -5.39
C THR A 73 16.37 -6.81 -6.68
N ASN A 74 16.02 -8.08 -6.59
CA ASN A 74 15.54 -8.88 -7.72
C ASN A 74 14.06 -8.68 -8.02
N LEU A 75 13.28 -8.20 -7.05
CA LEU A 75 11.83 -8.09 -7.19
C LEU A 75 11.41 -6.90 -8.06
N ARG A 76 12.14 -5.82 -8.09
CA ARG A 76 11.92 -4.58 -8.87
C ARG A 76 10.59 -3.84 -8.61
N ASN A 77 9.62 -4.44 -7.92
CA ASN A 77 8.32 -3.82 -7.66
C ASN A 77 7.93 -4.03 -6.19
N TYR A 78 8.25 -3.06 -5.37
CA TYR A 78 7.93 -3.11 -3.95
C TYR A 78 7.71 -1.71 -3.36
N MET A 79 7.04 -1.67 -2.23
CA MET A 79 6.88 -0.47 -1.43
C MET A 79 7.05 -0.82 0.04
N LEU A 80 7.91 -0.08 0.73
CA LEU A 80 8.01 -0.04 2.18
C LEU A 80 7.34 1.23 2.68
N ILE A 81 6.55 1.11 3.73
CA ILE A 81 5.81 2.21 4.32
C ILE A 81 6.00 2.16 5.82
N ARG A 82 6.24 3.30 6.43
CA ARG A 82 6.14 3.49 7.87
C ARG A 82 5.35 4.74 8.19
N ILE A 83 4.33 4.60 9.01
CA ILE A 83 3.60 5.74 9.55
C ILE A 83 3.88 5.80 11.05
N ASP A 84 4.47 6.92 11.45
CA ASP A 84 4.85 7.20 12.83
C ASP A 84 4.30 8.57 13.19
N ASP A 85 3.44 8.60 14.21
CA ASP A 85 2.68 9.79 14.63
C ASP A 85 1.97 10.49 13.47
N LYS A 86 2.52 11.60 13.00
CA LYS A 86 1.99 12.43 11.91
C LYS A 86 2.91 12.47 10.68
N THR A 87 3.66 11.42 10.47
CA THR A 87 4.54 11.31 9.30
C THR A 87 4.39 9.97 8.62
N ILE A 88 4.47 9.99 7.30
CA ILE A 88 4.60 8.78 6.48
C ILE A 88 5.97 8.78 5.81
N ASN A 89 6.71 7.69 5.97
CA ASN A 89 7.91 7.41 5.21
C ASN A 89 7.62 6.34 4.17
N ILE A 90 8.00 6.60 2.93
CA ILE A 90 7.80 5.68 1.80
C ILE A 90 9.13 5.44 1.09
N GLU A 91 9.40 4.19 0.80
CA GLU A 91 10.37 3.78 -0.21
C GLU A 91 9.67 2.83 -1.18
N ARG A 92 9.68 3.18 -2.46
CA ARG A 92 9.02 2.40 -3.51
C ARG A 92 9.87 2.29 -4.76
N HIS A 93 9.76 1.14 -5.41
CA HIS A 93 10.38 0.84 -6.68
C HIS A 93 9.38 0.18 -7.64
N GLY A 94 9.48 0.52 -8.92
CA GLY A 94 8.70 -0.12 -9.98
C GLY A 94 7.22 0.27 -10.00
N LYS A 95 6.37 -0.71 -10.30
CA LYS A 95 4.93 -0.52 -10.54
C LYS A 95 4.11 -0.62 -9.26
N VAL A 96 4.45 0.17 -8.27
CA VAL A 96 3.68 0.38 -7.04
C VAL A 96 3.48 1.88 -6.83
N PHE A 97 2.32 2.28 -6.37
CA PHE A 97 1.90 3.67 -6.32
C PHE A 97 1.39 4.04 -4.93
N ALA A 98 1.71 5.25 -4.51
CA ALA A 98 1.19 5.83 -3.28
C ALA A 98 0.65 7.23 -3.58
N TYR A 99 -0.56 7.50 -3.15
CA TYR A 99 -1.20 8.82 -3.27
C TYR A 99 -1.76 9.26 -1.94
N ILE A 100 -1.83 10.57 -1.77
CA ILE A 100 -2.50 11.22 -0.65
C ILE A 100 -3.62 12.11 -1.18
N VAL A 101 -4.76 12.07 -0.52
CA VAL A 101 -5.81 13.08 -0.63
C VAL A 101 -5.67 14.02 0.55
N GLN A 102 -5.24 15.24 0.27
CA GLN A 102 -5.01 16.31 1.25
C GLN A 102 -5.65 17.59 0.74
N SER A 103 -6.41 18.26 1.57
CA SER A 103 -7.12 19.52 1.22
C SER A 103 -7.97 19.41 -0.05
N GLY A 104 -8.57 18.24 -0.31
CA GLY A 104 -9.42 17.99 -1.48
C GLY A 104 -8.66 17.76 -2.80
N GLU A 105 -7.35 17.56 -2.75
CA GLU A 105 -6.51 17.25 -3.91
C GLU A 105 -5.85 15.88 -3.79
N LEU A 106 -5.80 15.14 -4.90
CA LEU A 106 -5.04 13.89 -4.99
C LEU A 106 -3.62 14.18 -5.47
N LYS A 107 -2.64 13.79 -4.68
CA LYS A 107 -1.20 13.98 -4.98
C LYS A 107 -0.46 12.67 -4.87
N MET A 108 0.50 12.42 -5.77
CA MET A 108 1.41 11.29 -5.63
C MET A 108 2.38 11.56 -4.48
N LEU A 109 2.51 10.60 -3.57
CA LEU A 109 3.52 10.66 -2.50
C LEU A 109 4.91 10.35 -3.08
N PRO A 110 5.91 11.19 -2.79
CA PRO A 110 7.30 10.90 -3.18
C PRO A 110 7.90 9.81 -2.29
N ASN A 111 9.06 9.27 -2.70
CA ASN A 111 9.91 8.55 -1.76
C ASN A 111 10.43 9.51 -0.69
N GLY A 112 10.57 9.01 0.53
CA GLY A 112 10.98 9.80 1.69
C GLY A 112 9.83 10.13 2.62
N MET A 113 10.02 11.15 3.43
CA MET A 113 9.12 11.54 4.52
C MET A 113 8.14 12.64 4.08
N THR A 114 6.86 12.43 4.37
CA THR A 114 5.78 13.41 4.18
C THR A 114 5.02 13.58 5.50
N SER A 115 4.66 14.81 5.84
CA SER A 115 3.80 15.09 6.99
C SER A 115 2.35 14.75 6.67
N LEU A 116 1.64 14.24 7.66
CA LEU A 116 0.23 13.90 7.61
C LEU A 116 -0.56 14.82 8.55
N GLU A 117 -1.75 15.17 8.12
CA GLU A 117 -2.72 15.94 8.90
C GLU A 117 -3.96 15.10 9.19
N ASP A 118 -4.75 15.52 10.17
CA ASP A 118 -6.02 14.86 10.45
C ASP A 118 -6.97 14.96 9.27
N GLY A 119 -7.59 13.82 8.92
CA GLY A 119 -8.44 13.69 7.76
C GLY A 119 -7.70 13.37 6.46
N ASP A 120 -6.37 13.40 6.43
CA ASP A 120 -5.62 12.96 5.26
C ASP A 120 -5.93 11.50 4.95
N ARG A 121 -6.00 11.17 3.66
CA ARG A 121 -6.31 9.84 3.16
C ARG A 121 -5.21 9.37 2.23
N VAL A 122 -4.69 8.19 2.50
CA VAL A 122 -3.60 7.62 1.71
C VAL A 122 -4.06 6.32 1.05
N ILE A 123 -3.73 6.15 -0.22
CA ILE A 123 -3.86 4.87 -0.91
C ILE A 123 -2.50 4.41 -1.42
N CYS A 124 -2.16 3.16 -1.10
CA CYS A 124 -0.99 2.48 -1.61
C CYS A 124 -1.42 1.25 -2.38
N CYS A 125 -0.94 1.06 -3.61
CA CYS A 125 -1.46 -0.02 -4.44
C CYS A 125 -0.45 -0.48 -5.50
N THR A 126 -0.72 -1.65 -6.07
CA THR A 126 0.01 -2.18 -7.22
C THR A 126 -0.47 -1.56 -8.54
N GLY A 127 0.36 -1.68 -9.57
CA GLY A 127 0.05 -1.14 -10.90
C GLY A 127 -1.21 -1.72 -11.53
N GLU A 128 -1.52 -2.98 -11.23
CA GLU A 128 -2.73 -3.62 -11.72
C GLU A 128 -3.98 -2.94 -11.15
N PHE A 129 -3.98 -2.65 -9.85
CA PHE A 129 -5.08 -1.91 -9.22
C PHE A 129 -5.24 -0.51 -9.83
N MET A 130 -4.13 0.23 -9.99
CA MET A 130 -4.16 1.58 -10.56
C MET A 130 -4.67 1.62 -12.00
N ARG A 131 -4.40 0.62 -12.82
CA ARG A 131 -4.90 0.57 -14.19
C ARG A 131 -6.42 0.48 -14.29
N CYS A 132 -7.08 0.00 -13.25
CA CYS A 132 -8.54 -0.14 -13.22
C CYS A 132 -9.27 1.17 -12.91
N LEU A 133 -8.57 2.17 -12.38
CA LEU A 133 -9.14 3.42 -11.86
C LEU A 133 -8.52 4.65 -12.56
N ASN A 134 -9.11 5.81 -12.30
CA ASN A 134 -8.53 7.11 -12.64
C ASN A 134 -8.51 8.00 -11.39
N ASP A 135 -7.75 9.07 -11.44
CA ASP A 135 -7.55 9.99 -10.33
C ASP A 135 -8.86 10.59 -9.79
N ILE A 136 -9.81 10.88 -10.69
CA ILE A 136 -11.12 11.43 -10.31
C ILE A 136 -11.91 10.43 -9.47
N ALA A 137 -11.88 9.14 -9.85
CA ALA A 137 -12.56 8.09 -9.10
C ALA A 137 -11.95 7.93 -7.71
N ILE A 138 -10.62 7.88 -7.63
CA ILE A 138 -9.91 7.75 -6.35
C ILE A 138 -10.24 8.92 -5.43
N LEU A 139 -10.18 10.15 -5.94
CA LEU A 139 -10.47 11.36 -5.19
C LEU A 139 -11.93 11.41 -4.75
N SER A 140 -12.88 11.17 -5.68
CA SER A 140 -14.31 11.28 -5.37
C SER A 140 -14.74 10.27 -4.30
N ASP A 141 -14.25 9.02 -4.39
CA ASP A 141 -14.59 8.00 -3.40
C ASP A 141 -13.90 8.26 -2.06
N ALA A 142 -12.65 8.77 -2.08
CA ALA A 142 -11.99 9.21 -0.87
C ALA A 142 -12.81 10.27 -0.11
N VAL A 143 -13.32 11.28 -0.81
CA VAL A 143 -14.02 12.41 -0.18
C VAL A 143 -15.36 12.00 0.45
N VAL A 144 -16.08 11.06 -0.15
CA VAL A 144 -17.43 10.65 0.32
C VAL A 144 -17.40 9.52 1.36
N SER A 145 -16.30 8.81 1.52
CA SER A 145 -16.21 7.67 2.43
C SER A 145 -15.90 8.11 3.86
N ASP A 146 -16.57 7.53 4.83
CA ASP A 146 -16.34 7.80 6.25
C ASP A 146 -15.27 6.91 6.87
N SER A 147 -14.91 5.79 6.21
CA SER A 147 -13.91 4.84 6.67
C SER A 147 -12.95 4.40 5.56
N ALA A 148 -11.80 3.83 5.96
CA ALA A 148 -10.85 3.24 5.02
C ALA A 148 -11.46 2.03 4.28
N GLU A 149 -12.28 1.24 4.98
CA GLU A 149 -13.02 0.11 4.40
C GLU A 149 -14.03 0.59 3.36
N GLU A 150 -14.91 1.54 3.70
CA GLU A 150 -15.89 2.09 2.78
C GLU A 150 -15.23 2.70 1.53
N TRP A 151 -14.11 3.39 1.71
CA TRP A 151 -13.35 3.90 0.57
C TRP A 151 -12.89 2.76 -0.35
N MET A 152 -12.32 1.70 0.21
CA MET A 152 -11.91 0.52 -0.57
C MET A 152 -13.09 -0.14 -1.28
N ASP A 153 -14.22 -0.31 -0.59
CA ASP A 153 -15.43 -0.92 -1.15
C ASP A 153 -15.95 -0.13 -2.35
N ASN A 154 -15.98 1.21 -2.25
CA ASN A 154 -16.37 2.07 -3.36
C ASN A 154 -15.45 1.91 -4.57
N LEU A 155 -14.13 1.84 -4.35
CA LEU A 155 -13.15 1.61 -5.42
C LEU A 155 -13.33 0.22 -6.06
N VAL A 156 -13.56 -0.83 -5.26
CA VAL A 156 -13.80 -2.20 -5.75
C VAL A 156 -15.10 -2.28 -6.56
N CYS A 157 -16.16 -1.63 -6.11
CA CYS A 157 -17.41 -1.54 -6.87
C CYS A 157 -17.18 -0.92 -8.25
N ARG A 158 -16.43 0.18 -8.35
CA ARG A 158 -16.09 0.79 -9.64
C ARG A 158 -15.27 -0.11 -10.56
N ILE A 159 -14.34 -0.89 -9.99
CA ILE A 159 -13.55 -1.87 -10.75
C ILE A 159 -14.46 -2.98 -11.28
N SER A 160 -15.37 -3.47 -10.42
CA SER A 160 -16.35 -4.52 -10.76
C SER A 160 -17.29 -4.07 -11.86
N ASP A 161 -17.85 -2.86 -11.76
CA ASP A 161 -18.78 -2.29 -12.75
C ASP A 161 -18.15 -2.17 -14.16
N LYS A 162 -16.83 -2.04 -14.22
CA LYS A 162 -16.06 -2.03 -15.48
C LYS A 162 -15.64 -3.41 -15.96
N ASN A 163 -16.05 -4.49 -15.26
CA ASN A 163 -15.61 -5.88 -15.50
C ASN A 163 -14.09 -6.08 -15.47
N ARG A 164 -13.38 -5.29 -14.65
CA ARG A 164 -11.92 -5.31 -14.58
C ARG A 164 -11.34 -6.10 -13.41
N LEU A 165 -12.19 -6.72 -12.57
CA LEU A 165 -11.72 -7.58 -11.48
C LEU A 165 -10.88 -8.77 -11.96
N SER A 166 -10.95 -9.13 -13.24
CA SER A 166 -10.20 -10.23 -13.82
C SER A 166 -8.83 -9.83 -14.42
N GLU A 167 -8.45 -8.56 -14.37
CA GLU A 167 -7.26 -8.07 -15.09
C GLU A 167 -5.91 -8.42 -14.44
N GLY A 168 -5.90 -9.04 -13.25
CA GLY A 168 -4.67 -9.42 -12.56
C GLY A 168 -4.84 -9.40 -11.04
N ASN A 169 -3.74 -9.58 -10.31
CA ASN A 169 -3.77 -9.43 -8.86
C ASN A 169 -4.03 -7.97 -8.49
N LEU A 170 -5.05 -7.74 -7.70
CA LEU A 170 -5.42 -6.41 -7.22
C LEU A 170 -5.02 -6.29 -5.75
N THR A 171 -4.02 -5.47 -5.49
CA THR A 171 -3.52 -5.21 -4.14
C THR A 171 -3.56 -3.72 -3.87
N ALA A 172 -4.27 -3.34 -2.82
CA ALA A 172 -4.33 -1.96 -2.38
C ALA A 172 -4.55 -1.86 -0.87
N VAL A 173 -4.10 -0.76 -0.31
CA VAL A 173 -4.32 -0.38 1.09
C VAL A 173 -4.84 1.04 1.11
N THR A 174 -6.01 1.25 1.69
CA THR A 174 -6.54 2.56 2.02
C THR A 174 -6.28 2.88 3.48
N MET A 175 -5.97 4.13 3.76
CA MET A 175 -5.66 4.60 5.11
C MET A 175 -6.29 5.98 5.33
N ILE A 176 -6.81 6.21 6.54
CA ILE A 176 -7.32 7.52 6.98
C ILE A 176 -6.59 7.91 8.26
N VAL A 177 -6.05 9.13 8.26
CA VAL A 177 -5.43 9.72 9.45
C VAL A 177 -6.53 10.27 10.34
N ARG A 178 -6.57 9.84 11.60
CA ARG A 178 -7.54 10.27 12.60
C ARG A 178 -6.83 10.94 13.77
N SER A 179 -7.33 12.08 14.21
CA SER A 179 -6.92 12.61 15.51
C SER A 179 -7.23 11.55 16.57
N GLY A 180 -6.28 11.26 17.43
CA GLY A 180 -6.60 10.56 18.68
C GLY A 180 -7.34 11.53 19.59
N ASP A 181 -8.47 11.11 20.12
CA ASP A 181 -9.14 11.78 21.24
C ASP A 181 -8.25 11.80 22.49
#